data_65f648170b67f09854ffe05c35b5546a
#
_entry.id   65f648170b67f09854ffe05c35b5546a
#
_cell.length_a   1.000
_cell.length_b   1.000
_cell.length_c   1.000
_cell.angle_alpha   90.00
_cell.angle_beta   90.00
_cell.angle_gamma   90.00
#
_symmetry.space_group_name_H-M   'P 1'
#
loop_
_entity.id
_entity.type
_entity.pdbx_description
1 polymer ?
#
loop_
_entity_poly.entity_id
_entity_poly.type
_entity_poly.pdbx_seq_one_letter_code
_entity_poly.pdbx_strand_id
1 'polypeptide(L)'
;MNFADPHFVNILQQVIEFLGTFAFAISGIRHAAANHFDWFGGYVCGFAVAIGGGTLRDVTLEVTPFWMTSPMYVLCTAFALVFVIIFGKMLRRLNNAWFAFDTLGLALFNIAGIQKTLAMGHPFWVAIIMGCITGAAGGVIRDVLLNNVPVIFHKEIYAMACVAGGLVYWLLFSLKAPITLTVIASFLT
;
A
#
# COMPACT_ATOMS: atom_id res chain seq x y z
N MET A 1 -28.96 11.81 -2.05
CA MET A 1 -28.26 10.53 -2.30
C MET A 1 -26.88 10.64 -1.67
N ASN A 2 -26.66 9.91 -0.59
CA ASN A 2 -25.55 10.11 0.33
C ASN A 2 -24.24 9.75 -0.34
N PHE A 3 -23.51 10.74 -0.84
CA PHE A 3 -22.07 10.69 -0.87
C PHE A 3 -21.66 10.44 0.57
N ALA A 4 -20.99 9.33 0.81
CA ALA A 4 -20.75 8.79 2.14
C ALA A 4 -20.40 9.90 3.13
N ASP A 5 -20.98 9.81 4.32
CA ASP A 5 -20.66 10.66 5.45
C ASP A 5 -19.12 10.88 5.48
N PRO A 6 -18.60 12.11 5.51
CA PRO A 6 -17.16 12.38 5.54
C PRO A 6 -16.45 11.59 6.64
N HIS A 7 -17.12 11.33 7.76
CA HIS A 7 -16.63 10.49 8.84
C HIS A 7 -16.43 9.03 8.38
N PHE A 8 -17.37 8.48 7.62
CA PHE A 8 -17.24 7.12 7.07
C PHE A 8 -16.09 7.00 6.06
N VAL A 9 -15.93 8.00 5.18
CA VAL A 9 -14.82 8.01 4.20
C VAL A 9 -13.47 8.06 4.91
N ASN A 10 -13.34 8.88 5.96
CA ASN A 10 -12.12 8.96 6.74
C ASN A 10 -11.78 7.65 7.47
N ILE A 11 -12.78 6.98 8.06
CA ILE A 11 -12.59 5.66 8.68
C ILE A 11 -12.16 4.64 7.64
N LEU A 12 -12.83 4.60 6.49
CA LEU A 12 -12.50 3.68 5.40
C LEU A 12 -11.06 3.88 4.92
N GLN A 13 -10.63 5.13 4.74
CA GLN A 13 -9.26 5.46 4.36
C GLN A 13 -8.26 4.98 5.42
N GLN A 14 -8.51 5.23 6.71
CA GLN A 14 -7.64 4.75 7.78
C GLN A 14 -7.55 3.22 7.79
N VAL A 15 -8.65 2.51 7.64
CA VAL A 15 -8.66 1.04 7.57
C VAL A 15 -7.84 0.54 6.40
N ILE A 16 -7.99 1.15 5.22
CA ILE A 16 -7.21 0.82 4.02
C ILE A 16 -5.71 1.05 4.27
N GLU A 17 -5.34 2.18 4.87
CA GLU A 17 -3.95 2.51 5.20
C GLU A 17 -3.35 1.53 6.22
N PHE A 18 -4.11 1.12 7.26
CA PHE A 18 -3.66 0.13 8.23
C PHE A 18 -3.45 -1.25 7.61
N LEU A 19 -4.41 -1.73 6.84
CA LEU A 19 -4.31 -3.02 6.16
C LEU A 19 -3.16 -3.03 5.14
N GLY A 20 -2.99 -1.94 4.39
CA GLY A 20 -1.90 -1.76 3.45
C GLY A 20 -0.54 -1.73 4.15
N THR A 21 -0.43 -1.00 5.27
CA THR A 21 0.78 -0.94 6.11
C THR A 21 1.14 -2.34 6.62
N PHE A 22 0.17 -3.09 7.12
CA PHE A 22 0.37 -4.45 7.61
C PHE A 22 0.84 -5.40 6.51
N ALA A 23 0.18 -5.36 5.35
CA ALA A 23 0.52 -6.19 4.21
C ALA A 23 1.94 -5.89 3.69
N PHE A 24 2.27 -4.63 3.48
CA PHE A 24 3.61 -4.23 3.04
C PHE A 24 4.70 -4.53 4.07
N ALA A 25 4.42 -4.35 5.37
CA ALA A 25 5.37 -4.75 6.42
C ALA A 25 5.67 -6.25 6.35
N ILE A 26 4.66 -7.11 6.22
CA ILE A 26 4.85 -8.56 6.06
C ILE A 26 5.66 -8.85 4.79
N SER A 27 5.34 -8.22 3.66
CA SER A 27 6.08 -8.38 2.41
C SER A 27 7.56 -8.05 2.60
N GLY A 28 7.88 -6.89 3.17
CA GLY A 28 9.26 -6.45 3.41
C GLY A 28 10.01 -7.36 4.37
N ILE A 29 9.44 -7.66 5.54
CA ILE A 29 10.05 -8.54 6.55
C ILE A 29 10.30 -9.94 5.97
N ARG A 30 9.31 -10.48 5.27
CA ARG A 30 9.40 -11.83 4.72
C ARG A 30 10.44 -11.92 3.60
N HIS A 31 10.53 -10.91 2.74
CA HIS A 31 11.53 -10.86 1.67
C HIS A 31 12.93 -10.63 2.24
N ALA A 32 13.10 -9.76 3.24
CA ALA A 32 14.37 -9.55 3.94
C ALA A 32 14.86 -10.83 4.62
N ALA A 33 13.96 -11.56 5.30
CA ALA A 33 14.27 -12.86 5.89
C ALA A 33 14.69 -13.91 4.86
N ALA A 34 14.18 -13.88 3.64
CA ALA A 34 14.62 -14.74 2.54
C ALA A 34 16.02 -14.37 2.02
N ASN A 35 16.44 -13.11 2.21
CA ASN A 35 17.77 -12.58 1.87
C ASN A 35 18.75 -12.58 3.08
N HIS A 36 18.47 -13.42 4.09
CA HIS A 36 19.32 -13.62 5.27
C HIS A 36 19.54 -12.40 6.17
N PHE A 37 18.62 -11.43 6.15
CA PHE A 37 18.63 -10.33 7.11
C PHE A 37 18.29 -10.85 8.50
N ASP A 38 18.90 -10.26 9.53
CA ASP A 38 18.53 -10.53 10.91
C ASP A 38 17.14 -9.93 11.27
N TRP A 39 16.69 -10.15 12.48
CA TRP A 39 15.39 -9.69 12.94
C TRP A 39 15.21 -8.17 12.87
N PHE A 40 16.27 -7.44 13.23
CA PHE A 40 16.26 -5.98 13.23
C PHE A 40 16.29 -5.45 11.79
N GLY A 41 17.17 -5.96 10.95
CA GLY A 41 17.23 -5.61 9.52
C GLY A 41 15.93 -5.95 8.81
N GLY A 42 15.32 -7.09 9.11
CA GLY A 42 14.01 -7.48 8.60
C GLY A 42 12.92 -6.49 9.01
N TYR A 43 12.89 -6.07 10.28
CA TYR A 43 11.95 -5.07 10.77
C TYR A 43 12.14 -3.71 10.09
N VAL A 44 13.39 -3.22 10.00
CA VAL A 44 13.71 -1.94 9.34
C VAL A 44 13.28 -1.97 7.87
N CYS A 45 13.57 -3.06 7.15
CA CYS A 45 13.11 -3.25 5.78
C CYS A 45 11.59 -3.21 5.69
N GLY A 46 10.89 -4.00 6.52
CA GLY A 46 9.43 -4.02 6.54
C GLY A 46 8.79 -2.68 6.88
N PHE A 47 9.36 -1.95 7.84
CA PHE A 47 8.93 -0.61 8.19
C PHE A 47 9.11 0.35 7.00
N ALA A 48 10.29 0.40 6.39
CA ALA A 48 10.57 1.26 5.24
C ALA A 48 9.62 0.98 4.05
N VAL A 49 9.33 -0.30 3.78
CA VAL A 49 8.39 -0.71 2.74
C VAL A 49 6.97 -0.25 3.05
N ALA A 50 6.54 -0.43 4.30
CA ALA A 50 5.19 -0.13 4.74
C ALA A 50 4.86 1.37 4.72
N ILE A 51 5.83 2.21 5.07
CA ILE A 51 5.61 3.66 5.12
C ILE A 51 6.07 4.39 3.86
N GLY A 52 6.94 3.80 3.06
CA GLY A 52 7.67 4.48 1.99
C GLY A 52 6.78 5.10 0.94
N GLY A 53 5.83 4.34 0.38
CA GLY A 53 4.92 4.83 -0.65
C GLY A 53 4.02 5.97 -0.16
N GLY A 54 3.43 5.81 1.04
CA GLY A 54 2.62 6.85 1.66
C GLY A 54 3.42 8.09 2.04
N THR A 55 4.69 7.92 2.45
CA THR A 55 5.59 9.05 2.73
C THR A 55 5.87 9.86 1.46
N LEU A 56 6.20 9.19 0.35
CA LEU A 56 6.42 9.86 -0.94
C LEU A 56 5.17 10.62 -1.38
N ARG A 57 3.99 10.01 -1.26
CA ARG A 57 2.71 10.68 -1.52
C ARG A 57 2.59 11.95 -0.68
N ASP A 58 2.71 11.80 0.64
CA ASP A 58 2.42 12.87 1.58
C ASP A 58 3.41 14.04 1.44
N VAL A 59 4.68 13.76 1.24
CA VAL A 59 5.70 14.78 0.94
C VAL A 59 5.41 15.49 -0.37
N THR A 60 5.01 14.76 -1.42
CA THR A 60 4.66 15.37 -2.72
C THR A 60 3.41 16.25 -2.62
N LEU A 61 2.48 15.88 -1.74
CA LEU A 61 1.26 16.65 -1.46
C LEU A 61 1.47 17.74 -0.39
N GLU A 62 2.70 17.95 0.08
CA GLU A 62 3.07 18.96 1.09
C GLU A 62 2.32 18.79 2.42
N VAL A 63 2.02 17.55 2.80
CA VAL A 63 1.38 17.23 4.09
C VAL A 63 2.29 16.36 4.94
N THR A 64 2.04 16.36 6.25
CA THR A 64 2.75 15.50 7.19
C THR A 64 2.52 14.03 6.83
N PRO A 65 3.60 13.21 6.72
CA PRO A 65 3.49 11.79 6.46
C PRO A 65 2.54 11.08 7.43
N PHE A 66 1.66 10.24 6.89
CA PHE A 66 0.54 9.61 7.63
C PHE A 66 1.00 8.86 8.90
N TRP A 67 2.12 8.18 8.85
CA TRP A 67 2.67 7.41 9.98
C TRP A 67 3.18 8.30 11.12
N MET A 68 3.50 9.58 10.86
CA MET A 68 3.89 10.56 11.87
C MET A 68 2.69 11.13 12.64
N THR A 69 1.48 10.96 12.11
CA THR A 69 0.26 11.47 12.75
C THR A 69 -0.27 10.54 13.84
N SER A 70 0.15 9.26 13.84
CA SER A 70 -0.29 8.27 14.81
C SER A 70 0.77 7.19 15.06
N PRO A 71 1.12 6.89 16.32
CA PRO A 71 2.05 5.81 16.66
C PRO A 71 1.52 4.41 16.28
N MET A 72 0.23 4.31 15.99
CA MET A 72 -0.42 3.03 15.64
C MET A 72 0.16 2.40 14.37
N TYR A 73 0.66 3.20 13.42
CA TYR A 73 1.32 2.67 12.22
C TYR A 73 2.65 1.97 12.54
N VAL A 74 3.42 2.54 13.47
CA VAL A 74 4.67 1.92 13.98
C VAL A 74 4.35 0.63 14.72
N LEU A 75 3.31 0.62 15.55
CA LEU A 75 2.85 -0.58 16.26
C LEU A 75 2.32 -1.64 15.28
N CYS A 76 1.65 -1.23 14.20
CA CYS A 76 1.19 -2.13 13.14
C CYS A 76 2.36 -2.86 12.47
N THR A 77 3.46 -2.17 12.17
CA THR A 77 4.65 -2.81 11.59
C THR A 77 5.35 -3.72 12.60
N ALA A 78 5.40 -3.36 13.88
CA ALA A 78 5.91 -4.23 14.94
C ALA A 78 5.06 -5.49 15.09
N PHE A 79 3.73 -5.35 15.01
CA PHE A 79 2.81 -6.48 15.03
C PHE A 79 2.99 -7.38 13.79
N ALA A 80 3.27 -6.80 12.62
CA ALA A 80 3.60 -7.58 11.42
C ALA A 80 4.89 -8.42 11.61
N LEU A 81 5.90 -7.88 12.31
CA LEU A 81 7.09 -8.66 12.67
C LEU A 81 6.73 -9.87 13.53
N VAL A 82 5.96 -9.67 14.60
CA VAL A 82 5.49 -10.75 15.48
C VAL A 82 4.70 -11.78 14.69
N PHE A 83 3.82 -11.34 13.80
CA PHE A 83 3.06 -12.21 12.90
C PHE A 83 3.98 -13.06 12.03
N VAL A 84 4.99 -12.45 11.39
CA VAL A 84 5.96 -13.20 10.56
C VAL A 84 6.78 -14.18 11.39
N ILE A 85 7.14 -13.86 12.63
CA ILE A 85 7.84 -14.79 13.54
C ILE A 85 6.97 -16.01 13.84
N ILE A 86 5.72 -15.81 14.23
CA ILE A 86 4.79 -16.88 14.62
C ILE A 86 4.44 -17.75 13.41
N PHE A 87 4.06 -17.13 12.32
CA PHE A 87 3.58 -17.82 11.11
C PHE A 87 4.67 -18.07 10.06
N GLY A 88 5.94 -17.81 10.38
CA GLY A 88 7.04 -17.92 9.43
C GLY A 88 7.20 -19.30 8.77
N LYS A 89 6.89 -20.38 9.47
CA LYS A 89 6.90 -21.75 8.88
C LYS A 89 5.80 -21.91 7.81
N MET A 90 4.61 -21.38 8.05
CA MET A 90 3.50 -21.39 7.10
C MET A 90 3.81 -20.50 5.90
N LEU A 91 4.29 -19.28 6.14
CA LEU A 91 4.64 -18.32 5.09
C LEU A 91 5.79 -18.83 4.19
N ARG A 92 6.72 -19.64 4.72
CA ARG A 92 7.77 -20.28 3.92
C ARG A 92 7.24 -21.38 2.99
N ARG A 93 6.17 -22.06 3.37
CA ARG A 93 5.52 -23.09 2.51
C ARG A 93 4.79 -22.46 1.32
N LEU A 94 4.37 -21.21 1.45
CA LEU A 94 3.76 -20.44 0.36
C LEU A 94 4.90 -19.78 -0.45
N ASN A 95 5.32 -20.40 -1.53
CA ASN A 95 6.50 -20.00 -2.33
C ASN A 95 6.55 -18.50 -2.71
N ASN A 96 5.40 -17.84 -2.79
CA ASN A 96 5.29 -16.43 -3.17
C ASN A 96 4.53 -15.59 -2.12
N ALA A 97 4.59 -15.95 -0.83
CA ALA A 97 3.86 -15.22 0.22
C ALA A 97 4.22 -13.73 0.24
N TRP A 98 5.51 -13.38 0.13
CA TRP A 98 5.95 -11.99 0.09
C TRP A 98 5.29 -11.20 -1.06
N PHE A 99 5.19 -11.82 -2.24
CA PHE A 99 4.58 -11.20 -3.42
C PHE A 99 3.05 -11.04 -3.26
N ALA A 100 2.38 -12.02 -2.66
CA ALA A 100 0.94 -11.91 -2.37
C ALA A 100 0.64 -10.74 -1.42
N PHE A 101 1.42 -10.61 -0.34
CA PHE A 101 1.28 -9.47 0.57
C PHE A 101 1.69 -8.14 -0.07
N ASP A 102 2.66 -8.15 -0.98
CA ASP A 102 3.03 -6.99 -1.78
C ASP A 102 1.87 -6.54 -2.68
N THR A 103 1.24 -7.46 -3.39
CA THR A 103 0.09 -7.17 -4.26
C THR A 103 -1.10 -6.61 -3.45
N LEU A 104 -1.37 -7.18 -2.26
CA LEU A 104 -2.40 -6.63 -1.36
C LEU A 104 -2.06 -5.20 -0.92
N GLY A 105 -0.82 -4.96 -0.52
CA GLY A 105 -0.34 -3.63 -0.16
C GLY A 105 -0.44 -2.65 -1.32
N LEU A 106 -0.02 -3.07 -2.53
CA LEU A 106 -0.11 -2.30 -3.76
C LEU A 106 -1.53 -1.80 -4.02
N ALA A 107 -2.51 -2.71 -4.03
CA ALA A 107 -3.91 -2.39 -4.33
C ALA A 107 -4.50 -1.44 -3.27
N LEU A 108 -4.24 -1.70 -1.97
CA LEU A 108 -4.73 -0.85 -0.89
C LEU A 108 -4.13 0.56 -0.93
N PHE A 109 -2.81 0.65 -1.10
CA PHE A 109 -2.15 1.95 -1.15
C PHE A 109 -2.38 2.71 -2.45
N ASN A 110 -2.66 2.02 -3.57
CA ASN A 110 -3.14 2.68 -4.79
C ASN A 110 -4.45 3.43 -4.51
N ILE A 111 -5.42 2.77 -3.87
CA ILE A 111 -6.71 3.39 -3.50
C ILE A 111 -6.50 4.52 -2.48
N ALA A 112 -5.70 4.30 -1.43
CA ALA A 112 -5.40 5.32 -0.44
C ALA A 112 -4.76 6.57 -1.07
N GLY A 113 -3.85 6.37 -2.04
CA GLY A 113 -3.23 7.44 -2.79
C GLY A 113 -4.23 8.23 -3.61
N ILE A 114 -5.13 7.56 -4.34
CA ILE A 114 -6.19 8.19 -5.12
C ILE A 114 -7.12 9.01 -4.21
N GLN A 115 -7.63 8.39 -3.14
CA GLN A 115 -8.57 9.03 -2.23
C GLN A 115 -7.99 10.28 -1.57
N LYS A 116 -6.77 10.20 -1.05
CA LYS A 116 -6.11 11.32 -0.38
C LYS A 116 -5.85 12.48 -1.35
N THR A 117 -5.39 12.16 -2.55
CA THR A 117 -5.11 13.18 -3.60
C THR A 117 -6.38 13.90 -4.03
N LEU A 118 -7.49 13.16 -4.21
CA LEU A 118 -8.79 13.75 -4.53
C LEU A 118 -9.35 14.60 -3.38
N ALA A 119 -9.18 14.16 -2.13
CA ALA A 119 -9.60 14.91 -0.95
C ALA A 119 -8.89 16.27 -0.82
N MET A 120 -7.67 16.39 -1.38
CA MET A 120 -6.93 17.65 -1.45
C MET A 120 -7.29 18.52 -2.66
N GLY A 121 -8.28 18.11 -3.46
CA GLY A 121 -8.79 18.90 -4.59
C GLY A 121 -8.00 18.75 -5.89
N HIS A 122 -7.07 17.82 -5.98
CA HIS A 122 -6.34 17.57 -7.21
C HIS A 122 -7.19 16.84 -8.27
N PRO A 123 -6.90 17.05 -9.56
CA PRO A 123 -7.65 16.39 -10.64
C PRO A 123 -7.37 14.87 -10.69
N PHE A 124 -8.30 14.10 -11.27
CA PHE A 124 -8.24 12.64 -11.30
C PHE A 124 -6.96 12.06 -11.93
N TRP A 125 -6.43 12.69 -12.98
CA TRP A 125 -5.19 12.20 -13.61
C TRP A 125 -4.01 12.26 -12.64
N VAL A 126 -3.93 13.31 -11.79
CA VAL A 126 -2.93 13.40 -10.71
C VAL A 126 -3.20 12.32 -9.66
N ALA A 127 -4.47 12.11 -9.28
CA ALA A 127 -4.84 11.11 -8.29
C ALA A 127 -4.46 9.68 -8.74
N ILE A 128 -4.62 9.33 -10.02
CA ILE A 128 -4.22 8.03 -10.57
C ILE A 128 -2.69 7.88 -10.49
N ILE A 129 -1.92 8.89 -10.89
CA ILE A 129 -0.45 8.88 -10.80
C ILE A 129 -0.01 8.73 -9.33
N MET A 130 -0.60 9.50 -8.43
CA MET A 130 -0.27 9.44 -7.00
C MET A 130 -0.66 8.10 -6.37
N GLY A 131 -1.75 7.49 -6.82
CA GLY A 131 -2.12 6.13 -6.47
C GLY A 131 -1.05 5.13 -6.88
N CYS A 132 -0.63 5.17 -8.15
CA CYS A 132 0.44 4.31 -8.68
C CYS A 132 1.75 4.50 -7.90
N ILE A 133 2.17 5.74 -7.64
CA ILE A 133 3.36 6.04 -6.84
C ILE A 133 3.21 5.48 -5.43
N THR A 134 2.09 5.74 -4.77
CA THR A 134 1.84 5.29 -3.40
C THR A 134 1.86 3.77 -3.28
N GLY A 135 1.24 3.08 -4.22
CA GLY A 135 1.20 1.62 -4.24
C GLY A 135 2.54 0.99 -4.61
N ALA A 136 3.18 1.45 -5.68
CA ALA A 136 4.38 0.80 -6.20
C ALA A 136 5.66 1.14 -5.42
N ALA A 137 5.77 2.33 -4.82
CA ALA A 137 7.02 2.79 -4.22
C ALA A 137 7.47 1.94 -3.02
N GLY A 138 6.52 1.38 -2.24
CA GLY A 138 6.86 0.44 -1.17
C GLY A 138 7.65 -0.77 -1.69
N GLY A 139 7.17 -1.40 -2.76
CA GLY A 139 7.83 -2.51 -3.43
C GLY A 139 9.19 -2.12 -4.03
N VAL A 140 9.29 -0.93 -4.63
CA VAL A 140 10.57 -0.40 -5.15
C VAL A 140 11.59 -0.23 -4.03
N ILE A 141 11.19 0.40 -2.91
CA ILE A 141 12.07 0.57 -1.75
C ILE A 141 12.54 -0.78 -1.22
N ARG A 142 11.64 -1.76 -1.08
CA ARG A 142 11.99 -3.13 -0.68
C ARG A 142 13.08 -3.70 -1.57
N ASP A 143 12.86 -3.69 -2.87
CA ASP A 143 13.76 -4.35 -3.82
C ASP A 143 15.13 -3.67 -3.85
N VAL A 144 15.16 -2.33 -3.77
CA VAL A 144 16.41 -1.56 -3.66
C VAL A 144 17.18 -1.90 -2.36
N LEU A 145 16.48 -1.95 -1.20
CA LEU A 145 17.11 -2.32 0.08
C LEU A 145 17.68 -3.74 0.06
N LEU A 146 17.09 -4.64 -0.72
CA LEU A 146 17.53 -6.02 -0.88
C LEU A 146 18.50 -6.23 -2.05
N ASN A 147 18.93 -5.13 -2.69
CA ASN A 147 19.81 -5.16 -3.87
C ASN A 147 19.24 -6.00 -5.02
N ASN A 148 17.92 -5.97 -5.17
CA ASN A 148 17.21 -6.60 -6.28
C ASN A 148 16.75 -5.54 -7.28
N VAL A 149 16.60 -5.94 -8.54
CA VAL A 149 15.93 -5.06 -9.53
C VAL A 149 14.43 -5.00 -9.20
N PRO A 150 13.85 -3.80 -9.05
CA PRO A 150 12.45 -3.68 -8.68
C PRO A 150 11.50 -4.37 -9.66
N VAL A 151 10.48 -5.05 -9.09
CA VAL A 151 9.47 -5.82 -9.84
C VAL A 151 8.78 -4.98 -10.90
N ILE A 152 8.59 -3.69 -10.65
CA ILE A 152 7.96 -2.74 -11.59
C ILE A 152 8.68 -2.67 -12.95
N PHE A 153 9.99 -2.95 -12.99
CA PHE A 153 10.77 -2.93 -14.23
C PHE A 153 10.78 -4.28 -14.97
N HIS A 154 10.31 -5.35 -14.34
CA HIS A 154 10.29 -6.69 -14.94
C HIS A 154 8.89 -7.21 -15.24
N LYS A 155 7.87 -6.69 -14.57
CA LYS A 155 6.48 -7.11 -14.72
C LYS A 155 5.61 -5.91 -15.06
N GLU A 156 5.35 -5.69 -16.34
CA GLU A 156 4.49 -4.61 -16.83
C GLU A 156 3.11 -4.62 -16.16
N ILE A 157 2.59 -5.80 -15.85
CA ILE A 157 1.28 -5.99 -15.20
C ILE A 157 1.23 -5.29 -13.83
N TYR A 158 2.35 -5.20 -13.10
CA TYR A 158 2.39 -4.64 -11.76
C TYR A 158 1.98 -3.14 -11.72
N ALA A 159 2.58 -2.33 -12.60
CA ALA A 159 2.21 -0.91 -12.71
C ALA A 159 0.87 -0.72 -13.44
N MET A 160 0.60 -1.56 -14.45
CA MET A 160 -0.65 -1.48 -15.21
C MET A 160 -1.87 -1.82 -14.36
N ALA A 161 -1.76 -2.71 -13.37
CA ALA A 161 -2.82 -2.98 -12.41
C ALA A 161 -3.19 -1.72 -11.60
N CYS A 162 -2.19 -0.93 -11.15
CA CYS A 162 -2.46 0.34 -10.46
C CYS A 162 -3.22 1.33 -11.37
N VAL A 163 -2.80 1.44 -12.63
CA VAL A 163 -3.47 2.31 -13.61
C VAL A 163 -4.89 1.82 -13.87
N ALA A 164 -5.08 0.51 -14.10
CA ALA A 164 -6.39 -0.09 -14.34
C ALA A 164 -7.33 0.12 -13.13
N GLY A 165 -6.86 -0.17 -11.92
CA GLY A 165 -7.59 0.09 -10.68
C GLY A 165 -7.97 1.56 -10.51
N GLY A 166 -7.05 2.48 -10.86
CA GLY A 166 -7.31 3.91 -10.83
C GLY A 166 -8.36 4.35 -11.87
N LEU A 167 -8.34 3.77 -13.07
CA LEU A 167 -9.35 4.04 -14.10
C LEU A 167 -10.74 3.49 -13.70
N VAL A 168 -10.79 2.30 -13.11
CA VAL A 168 -12.04 1.74 -12.55
C VAL A 168 -12.57 2.62 -11.42
N TYR A 169 -11.69 3.09 -10.54
CA TYR A 169 -12.07 4.05 -9.49
C TYR A 169 -12.67 5.32 -10.08
N TRP A 170 -11.99 5.93 -11.08
CA TRP A 170 -12.47 7.12 -11.77
C TRP A 170 -13.84 6.90 -12.43
N LEU A 171 -14.00 5.79 -13.16
CA LEU A 171 -15.24 5.48 -13.86
C LEU A 171 -16.42 5.37 -12.89
N LEU A 172 -16.28 4.57 -11.84
CA LEU A 172 -17.34 4.35 -10.85
C LEU A 172 -17.65 5.62 -10.05
N PHE A 173 -16.62 6.39 -9.71
CA PHE A 173 -16.80 7.68 -9.05
C PHE A 173 -17.57 8.68 -9.94
N SER A 174 -17.25 8.71 -11.25
CA SER A 174 -17.94 9.57 -12.23
C SER A 174 -19.41 9.16 -12.43
N LEU A 175 -19.69 7.86 -12.32
CA LEU A 175 -21.06 7.30 -12.34
C LEU A 175 -21.81 7.48 -11.01
N LYS A 176 -21.20 8.15 -10.01
CA LYS A 176 -21.77 8.35 -8.67
C LYS A 176 -22.13 7.04 -7.95
N ALA A 177 -21.35 5.97 -8.21
CA ALA A 177 -21.52 4.71 -7.51
C ALA A 177 -21.19 4.87 -6.01
N PRO A 178 -21.73 4.01 -5.13
CA PRO A 178 -21.37 3.99 -3.71
C PRO A 178 -19.85 3.83 -3.54
N ILE A 179 -19.26 4.58 -2.60
CA ILE A 179 -17.81 4.58 -2.36
C ILE A 179 -17.28 3.17 -2.04
N THR A 180 -18.05 2.37 -1.30
CA THR A 180 -17.70 0.98 -0.98
C THR A 180 -17.56 0.11 -2.23
N LEU A 181 -18.51 0.23 -3.18
CA LEU A 181 -18.45 -0.48 -4.46
C LEU A 181 -17.23 -0.02 -5.28
N THR A 182 -17.00 1.30 -5.32
CA THR A 182 -15.85 1.89 -6.03
C THR A 182 -14.52 1.34 -5.50
N VAL A 183 -14.37 1.31 -4.18
CA VAL A 183 -13.16 0.79 -3.51
C VAL A 183 -12.99 -0.72 -3.79
N ILE A 184 -14.05 -1.52 -3.61
CA ILE A 184 -13.98 -2.97 -3.81
C ILE A 184 -13.66 -3.31 -5.28
N ALA A 185 -14.32 -2.66 -6.23
CA ALA A 185 -14.07 -2.91 -7.64
C ALA A 185 -12.64 -2.52 -8.05
N SER A 186 -12.17 -1.34 -7.60
CA SER A 186 -10.79 -0.90 -7.84
C SER A 186 -9.74 -1.81 -7.20
N PHE A 187 -10.05 -2.38 -6.04
CA PHE A 187 -9.16 -3.33 -5.35
C PHE A 187 -9.05 -4.68 -6.09
N LEU A 188 -10.13 -5.14 -6.70
CA LEU A 188 -10.19 -6.43 -7.39
C LEU A 188 -9.65 -6.39 -8.83
N THR A 189 -9.38 -5.18 -9.36
CA THR A 189 -8.85 -4.97 -10.72
C THR A 189 -7.34 -5.05 -10.72
#